data_117f25b7d252b2cbab807a1c52113b47
#
_entry.id   117f25b7d252b2cbab807a1c52113b47
#
_cell.length_a   1.000
_cell.length_b   1.000
_cell.length_c   1.000
_cell.angle_alpha   90.00
_cell.angle_beta   90.00
_cell.angle_gamma   90.00
#
_symmetry.space_group_name_H-M   'P 1'
#
loop_
_entity.id
_entity.type
_entity.pdbx_description
1 polymer ?
#
loop_
_entity_poly.entity_id
_entity_poly.type
_entity_poly.pdbx_seq_one_letter_code
_entity_poly.pdbx_strand_id
1 'polypeptide(L)'
;ITLRFRGAYNSTKFALEGLSDTLRLEMRGTGIKVILIEPGPIGTKIRENSIPHFEKWIDWENSPRRAQYERGLIPRLYSPSKEPDFFELPASAVTAKVVKALHSANPKPRYYVTTPTHIMGVLRRILPTRALDWLLVRM
;
A
#
# COMPACT_ATOMS: atom_id res chain seq x y z
N ILE A 1 4.21 -4.70 -0.15
CA ILE A 1 3.74 -5.95 -0.78
C ILE A 1 3.01 -5.65 -2.08
N THR A 2 2.90 -6.67 -2.94
CA THR A 2 2.11 -6.61 -4.17
C THR A 2 0.72 -7.20 -3.95
N LEU A 3 -0.28 -6.64 -4.62
CA LEU A 3 -1.63 -7.20 -4.67
C LEU A 3 -2.04 -7.37 -6.13
N ARG A 4 -2.90 -8.35 -6.40
CA ARG A 4 -3.42 -8.61 -7.75
C ARG A 4 -4.14 -7.39 -8.31
N PHE A 5 -4.17 -7.24 -9.63
CA PHE A 5 -4.82 -6.16 -10.39
C PHE A 5 -4.28 -4.74 -10.14
N ARG A 6 -3.15 -4.61 -9.43
CA ARG A 6 -2.56 -3.32 -9.05
C ARG A 6 -1.11 -3.16 -9.55
N GLY A 7 -0.76 -3.78 -10.68
CA GLY A 7 0.62 -3.78 -11.18
C GLY A 7 1.23 -2.39 -11.29
N ALA A 8 0.60 -1.48 -12.05
CA ALA A 8 1.07 -0.10 -12.21
C ALA A 8 1.18 0.64 -10.87
N TYR A 9 0.16 0.55 -10.02
CA TYR A 9 0.18 1.15 -8.68
C TYR A 9 1.32 0.58 -7.81
N ASN A 10 1.47 -0.74 -7.78
CA ASN A 10 2.55 -1.38 -7.03
C ASN A 10 3.92 -0.91 -7.52
N SER A 11 4.13 -0.82 -8.85
CA SER A 11 5.39 -0.34 -9.44
C SER A 11 5.76 1.05 -8.95
N THR A 12 4.81 2.00 -8.93
CA THR A 12 5.07 3.36 -8.42
C THR A 12 5.43 3.36 -6.94
N LYS A 13 4.79 2.50 -6.13
CA LYS A 13 5.10 2.41 -4.70
C LYS A 13 6.47 1.79 -4.43
N PHE A 14 6.87 0.77 -5.21
CA PHE A 14 8.22 0.23 -5.11
C PHE A 14 9.30 1.20 -5.58
N ALA A 15 9.02 1.97 -6.63
CA ALA A 15 9.92 3.02 -7.08
C ALA A 15 10.13 4.09 -5.99
N LEU A 16 9.04 4.50 -5.31
CA LEU A 16 9.10 5.45 -4.20
C LEU A 16 9.93 4.91 -3.01
N GLU A 17 9.80 3.63 -2.69
CA GLU A 17 10.64 2.98 -1.66
C GLU A 17 12.13 3.06 -2.02
N GLY A 18 12.50 2.66 -3.24
CA GLY A 18 13.89 2.71 -3.69
C GLY A 18 14.45 4.13 -3.72
N LEU A 19 13.68 5.08 -4.28
CA LEU A 19 14.07 6.50 -4.31
C LEU A 19 14.28 7.06 -2.90
N SER A 20 13.37 6.76 -1.98
CA SER A 20 13.47 7.25 -0.60
C SER A 20 14.66 6.64 0.16
N ASP A 21 14.96 5.37 -0.09
CA ASP A 21 16.15 4.73 0.51
C ASP A 21 17.45 5.34 -0.04
N THR A 22 17.52 5.60 -1.35
CA THR A 22 18.66 6.27 -1.98
C THR A 22 18.84 7.67 -1.39
N LEU A 23 17.79 8.49 -1.40
CA LEU A 23 17.82 9.85 -0.88
C LEU A 23 18.21 9.87 0.62
N ARG A 24 17.75 8.92 1.40
CA ARG A 24 18.13 8.81 2.83
C ARG A 24 19.62 8.55 3.01
N LEU A 25 20.24 7.78 2.11
CA LEU A 25 21.68 7.52 2.16
C LEU A 25 22.47 8.76 1.71
N GLU A 26 22.03 9.43 0.66
CA GLU A 26 22.66 10.67 0.15
C GLU A 26 22.59 11.81 1.15
N MET A 27 21.51 11.93 1.93
CA MET A 27 21.32 12.96 2.95
C MET A 27 22.09 12.71 4.26
N ARG A 28 22.87 11.65 4.37
CA ARG A 28 23.68 11.39 5.58
C ARG A 28 24.66 12.55 5.82
N GLY A 29 24.69 13.04 7.06
CA GLY A 29 25.56 14.15 7.45
C GLY A 29 24.99 15.56 7.17
N THR A 30 23.89 15.69 6.43
CA THR A 30 23.29 17.01 6.12
C THR A 30 22.30 17.52 7.18
N GLY A 31 21.91 16.67 8.14
CA GLY A 31 20.83 16.97 9.08
C GLY A 31 19.42 16.69 8.55
N ILE A 32 19.25 16.48 7.25
CA ILE A 32 17.95 16.14 6.62
C ILE A 32 17.58 14.68 6.93
N LYS A 33 16.34 14.47 7.35
CA LYS A 33 15.80 13.14 7.65
C LYS A 33 14.75 12.74 6.62
N VAL A 34 15.00 11.67 5.87
CA VAL A 34 14.04 11.10 4.90
C VAL A 34 13.28 9.96 5.56
N ILE A 35 11.96 10.09 5.61
CA ILE A 35 11.07 9.21 6.36
C ILE A 35 9.94 8.74 5.46
N LEU A 36 9.64 7.45 5.48
CA LEU A 36 8.48 6.86 4.83
C LEU A 36 7.38 6.59 5.86
N ILE A 37 6.17 7.04 5.54
CA ILE A 37 4.96 6.65 6.23
C ILE A 37 4.25 5.61 5.37
N GLU A 38 4.01 4.42 5.91
CA GLU A 38 3.40 3.29 5.22
C GLU A 38 2.03 2.97 5.83
N PRO A 39 0.93 3.56 5.28
CA PRO A 39 -0.37 3.55 5.93
C PRO A 39 -1.02 2.16 6.07
N GLY A 40 -1.11 1.40 4.98
CA GLY A 40 -1.94 0.19 4.90
C GLY A 40 -3.43 0.51 4.67
N PRO A 41 -4.37 -0.30 5.17
CA PRO A 41 -5.81 -0.03 5.07
C PRO A 41 -6.20 1.22 5.88
N ILE A 42 -6.57 2.27 5.16
CA ILE A 42 -7.05 3.54 5.75
C ILE A 42 -8.36 3.94 5.07
N GLY A 43 -9.35 4.32 5.85
CA GLY A 43 -10.65 4.81 5.39
C GLY A 43 -10.50 6.10 4.59
N THR A 44 -10.54 5.98 3.27
CA THR A 44 -10.40 7.09 2.32
C THR A 44 -11.25 6.84 1.08
N LYS A 45 -11.47 7.88 0.29
CA LYS A 45 -12.17 7.79 -1.00
C LYS A 45 -11.33 7.18 -2.15
N ILE A 46 -10.23 6.49 -1.84
CA ILE A 46 -9.32 5.96 -2.88
C ILE A 46 -10.02 4.98 -3.83
N ARG A 47 -10.96 4.19 -3.32
CA ARG A 47 -11.74 3.24 -4.12
C ARG A 47 -12.64 3.98 -5.11
N GLU A 48 -13.44 4.91 -4.63
CA GLU A 48 -14.31 5.75 -5.45
C GLU A 48 -13.51 6.53 -6.50
N ASN A 49 -12.41 7.16 -6.08
CA ASN A 49 -11.55 7.94 -6.98
C ASN A 49 -10.81 7.07 -8.01
N SER A 50 -10.67 5.77 -7.78
CA SER A 50 -10.01 4.86 -8.74
C SER A 50 -10.93 4.38 -9.86
N ILE A 51 -12.26 4.43 -9.68
CA ILE A 51 -13.25 3.93 -10.66
C ILE A 51 -13.09 4.61 -12.03
N PRO A 52 -13.11 5.95 -12.15
CA PRO A 52 -12.99 6.60 -13.47
C PRO A 52 -11.67 6.26 -14.18
N HIS A 53 -10.59 6.07 -13.43
CA HIS A 53 -9.30 5.67 -13.99
C HIS A 53 -9.30 4.21 -14.44
N PHE A 54 -9.94 3.33 -13.70
CA PHE A 54 -10.10 1.93 -14.06
C PHE A 54 -10.90 1.80 -15.36
N GLU A 55 -12.05 2.45 -15.44
CA GLU A 55 -12.91 2.44 -16.63
C GLU A 55 -12.22 3.02 -17.88
N LYS A 56 -11.44 4.08 -17.69
CA LYS A 56 -10.72 4.72 -18.79
C LYS A 56 -9.56 3.91 -19.36
N TRP A 57 -8.84 3.17 -18.50
CA TRP A 57 -7.54 2.60 -18.89
C TRP A 57 -7.50 1.07 -18.92
N ILE A 58 -8.49 0.39 -18.35
CA ILE A 58 -8.47 -1.07 -18.22
C ILE A 58 -9.62 -1.69 -19.00
N ASP A 59 -9.31 -2.23 -20.16
CA ASP A 59 -10.25 -3.02 -20.97
C ASP A 59 -10.33 -4.45 -20.40
N TRP A 60 -10.98 -4.58 -19.26
CA TRP A 60 -11.09 -5.85 -18.56
C TRP A 60 -12.09 -6.81 -19.22
N GLU A 61 -13.09 -6.29 -19.93
CA GLU A 61 -14.14 -7.08 -20.58
C GLU A 61 -13.58 -7.92 -21.73
N ASN A 62 -12.63 -7.37 -22.47
CA ASN A 62 -11.93 -8.06 -23.58
C ASN A 62 -10.66 -8.80 -23.10
N SER A 63 -10.35 -8.75 -21.81
CA SER A 63 -9.17 -9.41 -21.25
C SER A 63 -9.33 -10.95 -21.27
N PRO A 64 -8.27 -11.71 -21.63
CA PRO A 64 -8.23 -13.17 -21.40
C PRO A 64 -8.42 -13.56 -19.92
N ARG A 65 -8.32 -12.61 -19.02
CA ARG A 65 -8.52 -12.78 -17.57
C ARG A 65 -9.85 -12.22 -17.07
N ARG A 66 -10.82 -11.96 -17.94
CA ARG A 66 -12.15 -11.42 -17.61
C ARG A 66 -12.78 -12.09 -16.39
N ALA A 67 -12.84 -13.42 -16.35
CA ALA A 67 -13.41 -14.15 -15.22
C ALA A 67 -12.72 -13.88 -13.86
N GLN A 68 -11.44 -13.47 -13.86
CA GLN A 68 -10.74 -13.09 -12.64
C GLN A 68 -11.13 -11.68 -12.19
N TYR A 69 -11.35 -10.75 -13.13
CA TYR A 69 -11.86 -9.41 -12.83
C TYR A 69 -13.28 -9.50 -12.25
N GLU A 70 -14.18 -10.22 -12.91
CA GLU A 70 -15.58 -10.39 -12.49
C GLU A 70 -15.70 -10.98 -11.09
N ARG A 71 -14.89 -12.01 -10.76
CA ARG A 71 -14.95 -12.66 -9.45
C ARG A 71 -14.16 -11.94 -8.35
N GLY A 72 -13.16 -11.16 -8.69
CA GLY A 72 -12.24 -10.57 -7.71
C GLY A 72 -12.34 -9.07 -7.59
N LEU A 73 -11.99 -8.33 -8.65
CA LEU A 73 -11.86 -6.88 -8.58
C LEU A 73 -13.19 -6.14 -8.68
N ILE A 74 -14.03 -6.51 -9.65
CA ILE A 74 -15.27 -5.78 -9.97
C ILE A 74 -16.22 -5.67 -8.78
N PRO A 75 -16.56 -6.77 -8.08
CA PRO A 75 -17.43 -6.68 -6.91
C PRO A 75 -16.85 -5.77 -5.82
N ARG A 76 -15.52 -5.83 -5.62
CA ARG A 76 -14.86 -5.02 -4.61
C ARG A 76 -14.75 -3.55 -5.00
N LEU A 77 -14.64 -3.24 -6.29
CA LEU A 77 -14.49 -1.88 -6.80
C LEU A 77 -15.82 -1.12 -6.75
N TYR A 78 -16.91 -1.76 -7.18
CA TYR A 78 -18.22 -1.13 -7.32
C TYR A 78 -19.16 -1.33 -6.13
N SER A 79 -18.87 -2.28 -5.23
CA SER A 79 -19.66 -2.43 -4.02
C SER A 79 -19.25 -1.38 -2.99
N PRO A 80 -20.15 -0.50 -2.58
CA PRO A 80 -19.89 0.39 -1.46
C PRO A 80 -19.74 -0.47 -0.20
N SER A 81 -18.55 -0.50 0.34
CA SER A 81 -18.33 -1.09 1.66
C SER A 81 -19.05 -0.19 2.68
N LYS A 82 -20.18 -0.63 3.20
CA LYS A 82 -20.93 0.07 4.27
C LYS A 82 -20.19 0.01 5.61
N GLU A 83 -19.27 -0.95 5.74
CA GLU A 83 -18.49 -1.14 6.95
C GLU A 83 -16.99 -1.06 6.63
N PRO A 84 -16.18 -0.52 7.56
CA PRO A 84 -14.72 -0.52 7.42
C PRO A 84 -14.19 -1.94 7.28
N ASP A 85 -13.17 -2.13 6.46
CA ASP A 85 -12.41 -3.40 6.44
C ASP A 85 -11.85 -3.67 7.85
N PHE A 86 -11.78 -4.93 8.27
CA PHE A 86 -11.46 -5.34 9.66
C PHE A 86 -10.20 -4.69 10.28
N PHE A 87 -9.24 -4.31 9.46
CA PHE A 87 -8.02 -3.61 9.91
C PHE A 87 -7.95 -2.15 9.44
N GLU A 88 -9.04 -1.60 8.96
CA GLU A 88 -9.08 -0.23 8.47
C GLU A 88 -9.02 0.75 9.65
N LEU A 89 -8.13 1.73 9.54
CA LEU A 89 -8.01 2.81 10.52
C LEU A 89 -8.43 4.16 9.91
N PRO A 90 -8.86 5.11 10.73
CA PRO A 90 -9.15 6.46 10.25
C PRO A 90 -7.86 7.20 9.83
N ALA A 91 -8.01 8.23 9.00
CA ALA A 91 -6.88 9.05 8.53
C ALA A 91 -6.06 9.68 9.69
N SER A 92 -6.68 9.92 10.84
CA SER A 92 -6.01 10.40 12.06
C SER A 92 -4.89 9.48 12.54
N ALA A 93 -4.97 8.16 12.27
CA ALA A 93 -3.90 7.23 12.60
C ALA A 93 -2.61 7.52 11.80
N VAL A 94 -2.74 7.97 10.56
CA VAL A 94 -1.61 8.43 9.74
C VAL A 94 -1.04 9.72 10.32
N THR A 95 -1.90 10.70 10.63
CA THR A 95 -1.51 11.98 11.25
C THR A 95 -0.70 11.74 12.52
N ALA A 96 -1.14 10.83 13.39
CA ALA A 96 -0.42 10.50 14.62
C ALA A 96 1.01 9.97 14.36
N LYS A 97 1.22 9.21 13.28
CA LYS A 97 2.57 8.73 12.91
C LYS A 97 3.43 9.85 12.33
N VAL A 98 2.85 10.76 11.55
CA VAL A 98 3.54 11.96 11.04
C VAL A 98 3.99 12.84 12.21
N VAL A 99 3.08 13.18 13.12
CA VAL A 99 3.40 13.97 14.32
C VAL A 99 4.50 13.31 15.14
N LYS A 100 4.41 11.99 15.37
CA LYS A 100 5.45 11.23 16.07
C LYS A 100 6.81 11.32 15.39
N ALA A 101 6.84 11.25 14.06
CA ALA A 101 8.08 11.35 13.30
C ALA A 101 8.70 12.76 13.40
N LEU A 102 7.88 13.80 13.30
CA LEU A 102 8.32 15.20 13.38
C LEU A 102 8.86 15.58 14.76
N HIS A 103 8.28 15.06 15.83
CA HIS A 103 8.75 15.34 17.20
C HIS A 103 9.92 14.46 17.65
N SER A 104 10.38 13.54 16.83
CA SER A 104 11.50 12.67 17.18
C SER A 104 12.84 13.30 16.84
N ALA A 105 13.73 13.40 17.81
CA ALA A 105 15.12 13.83 17.56
C ALA A 105 15.87 12.86 16.62
N ASN A 106 15.52 11.57 16.66
CA ASN A 106 16.07 10.55 15.77
C ASN A 106 14.95 9.68 15.20
N PRO A 107 14.22 10.17 14.17
CA PRO A 107 13.09 9.46 13.61
C PRO A 107 13.52 8.17 12.90
N LYS A 108 12.64 7.15 12.96
CA LYS A 108 12.85 5.90 12.22
C LYS A 108 12.71 6.16 10.71
N PRO A 109 13.44 5.42 9.87
CA PRO A 109 13.30 5.55 8.41
C PRO A 109 11.89 5.19 7.90
N ARG A 110 11.17 4.31 8.61
CA ARG A 110 9.82 3.83 8.25
C ARG A 110 8.88 3.80 9.44
N TYR A 111 7.65 4.25 9.21
CA TYR A 111 6.54 4.19 10.16
C TYR A 111 5.36 3.44 9.54
N TYR A 112 5.18 2.21 9.94
CA TYR A 112 3.98 1.44 9.62
C TYR A 112 2.80 1.94 10.47
N VAL A 113 1.63 2.10 9.85
CA VAL A 113 0.45 2.62 10.55
C VAL A 113 -0.44 1.50 11.05
N THR A 114 -0.91 0.63 10.14
CA THR A 114 -1.83 -0.45 10.48
C THR A 114 -1.13 -1.76 10.83
N THR A 115 -1.78 -2.62 11.60
CA THR A 115 -1.27 -3.95 11.96
C THR A 115 -0.90 -4.81 10.74
N PRO A 116 -1.73 -4.91 9.68
CA PRO A 116 -1.34 -5.66 8.49
C PRO A 116 -0.05 -5.15 7.84
N THR A 117 0.18 -3.83 7.83
CA THR A 117 1.39 -3.25 7.26
C THR A 117 2.63 -3.64 8.07
N HIS A 118 2.54 -3.68 9.40
CA HIS A 118 3.62 -4.20 10.25
C HIS A 118 3.92 -5.67 9.95
N ILE A 119 2.90 -6.51 9.95
CA ILE A 119 3.04 -7.95 9.70
C ILE A 119 3.65 -8.21 8.31
N MET A 120 3.08 -7.60 7.28
CA MET A 120 3.54 -7.80 5.90
C MET A 120 4.92 -7.20 5.64
N GLY A 121 5.26 -6.12 6.33
CA GLY A 121 6.61 -5.53 6.28
C GLY A 121 7.68 -6.49 6.82
N VAL A 122 7.36 -7.28 7.84
CA VAL A 122 8.24 -8.33 8.38
C VAL A 122 8.22 -9.56 7.47
N LEU A 123 7.04 -10.09 7.13
CA LEU A 123 6.91 -11.31 6.32
C LEU A 123 7.63 -11.20 4.98
N ARG A 124 7.56 -10.05 4.32
CA ARG A 124 8.28 -9.81 3.07
C ARG A 124 9.80 -9.94 3.21
N ARG A 125 10.36 -9.67 4.40
CA ARG A 125 11.80 -9.74 4.63
C ARG A 125 12.30 -11.13 4.99
N ILE A 126 11.42 -11.97 5.54
CA ILE A 126 11.80 -13.30 6.06
C ILE A 126 11.27 -14.45 5.21
N LEU A 127 10.16 -14.27 4.50
CA LEU A 127 9.59 -15.34 3.68
C LEU A 127 10.24 -15.40 2.29
N PRO A 128 10.57 -16.61 1.80
CA PRO A 128 10.90 -16.80 0.40
C PRO A 128 9.71 -16.44 -0.50
N THR A 129 9.99 -16.00 -1.73
CA THR A 129 8.98 -15.49 -2.68
C THR A 129 7.80 -16.45 -2.84
N ARG A 130 8.04 -17.75 -3.02
CA ARG A 130 6.96 -18.75 -3.17
C ARG A 130 6.01 -18.81 -1.97
N ALA A 131 6.53 -18.70 -0.76
CA ALA A 131 5.72 -18.69 0.46
C ALA A 131 4.90 -17.40 0.58
N LEU A 132 5.50 -16.27 0.23
CA LEU A 132 4.81 -14.99 0.18
C LEU A 132 3.70 -14.98 -0.87
N ASP A 133 3.96 -15.49 -2.08
CA ASP A 133 2.97 -15.60 -3.16
C ASP A 133 1.80 -16.49 -2.74
N TRP A 134 2.09 -17.63 -2.12
CA TRP A 134 1.05 -18.53 -1.59
C TRP A 134 0.12 -17.82 -0.58
N LEU A 135 0.68 -16.98 0.28
CA LEU A 135 -0.09 -16.17 1.22
C LEU A 135 -0.93 -15.10 0.49
N LEU A 136 -0.29 -14.32 -0.40
CA LEU A 136 -0.93 -13.19 -1.08
C LEU A 136 -2.04 -13.59 -2.06
N VAL A 137 -1.97 -14.77 -2.65
CA VAL A 137 -3.05 -15.29 -3.53
C VAL A 137 -4.33 -15.59 -2.75
N ARG A 138 -4.25 -15.84 -1.44
CA ARG A 138 -5.38 -16.16 -0.56
C ARG A 138 -6.00 -14.94 0.11
N MET A 139 -5.33 -13.80 0.04
CA MET A 139 -5.84 -12.50 0.49
C MET A 139 -6.67 -11.81 -0.59
#